data_accbc439879c30edd22fda3150af4e41
#
_entry.id   accbc439879c30edd22fda3150af4e41
#
_cell.length_a   1.000
_cell.length_b   1.000
_cell.length_c   1.000
_cell.angle_alpha   90.00
_cell.angle_beta   90.00
_cell.angle_gamma   90.00
#
_symmetry.space_group_name_H-M   'P 1'
#
loop_
_entity.id
_entity.type
_entity.pdbx_description
1 polymer ?
#
loop_
_entity_poly.entity_id
_entity_poly.type
_entity_poly.pdbx_seq_one_letter_code
_entity_poly.pdbx_strand_id
1 'polypeptide(L)'
;MNSIGRAVRVSVVAAWLAGCSTAPPTAGDRTAMLELATATMKDMDREDPGVEAFARKGYGYALFPEVAKGGLVFGGAYGRGVVYEQGQVAGYADLTQGSFGLQAGGQSYTELIVFEDKAALDRFKSGPIDVAADATAVILTTGAAANARFVGGVAVIVRPLAGAMAEASVGAQQFKFIPK
;
A
#
# COMPACT_ATOMS: atom_id res chain seq x y z
N MET A 1 -26.14 12.33 61.73
CA MET A 1 -24.90 12.68 60.98
C MET A 1 -24.95 11.91 59.69
N ASN A 2 -25.35 12.56 58.61
CA ASN A 2 -25.62 11.93 57.32
C ASN A 2 -24.44 12.15 56.39
N SER A 3 -23.74 11.08 55.98
CA SER A 3 -22.74 11.12 54.93
C SER A 3 -23.38 10.72 53.57
N ILE A 4 -23.57 11.69 52.73
CA ILE A 4 -24.06 11.50 51.37
C ILE A 4 -22.90 11.11 50.47
N GLY A 5 -22.82 9.84 50.09
CA GLY A 5 -21.90 9.34 49.08
C GLY A 5 -22.33 9.78 47.69
N ARG A 6 -21.56 10.68 47.07
CA ARG A 6 -21.74 11.05 45.68
C ARG A 6 -21.13 9.96 44.80
N ALA A 7 -21.95 9.17 44.15
CA ALA A 7 -21.52 8.25 43.09
C ALA A 7 -21.19 9.07 41.81
N VAL A 8 -19.92 9.07 41.43
CA VAL A 8 -19.46 9.61 40.15
C VAL A 8 -19.79 8.59 39.06
N ARG A 9 -20.78 8.91 38.24
CA ARG A 9 -21.08 8.13 37.02
C ARG A 9 -20.05 8.49 35.96
N VAL A 10 -19.08 7.60 35.70
CA VAL A 10 -18.19 7.68 34.55
C VAL A 10 -18.99 7.21 33.33
N SER A 11 -19.44 8.14 32.53
CA SER A 11 -20.02 7.84 31.21
C SER A 11 -18.90 7.53 30.24
N VAL A 12 -18.71 6.25 29.92
CA VAL A 12 -17.83 5.83 28.82
C VAL A 12 -18.54 6.20 27.51
N VAL A 13 -18.08 7.26 26.88
CA VAL A 13 -18.47 7.60 25.50
C VAL A 13 -17.76 6.64 24.60
N ALA A 14 -18.45 5.61 24.15
CA ALA A 14 -17.99 4.73 23.07
C ALA A 14 -18.00 5.55 21.77
N ALA A 15 -16.87 6.12 21.38
CA ALA A 15 -16.68 6.71 20.08
C ALA A 15 -16.73 5.59 19.03
N TRP A 16 -17.84 5.55 18.30
CA TRP A 16 -17.97 4.72 17.11
C TRP A 16 -17.00 5.25 16.07
N LEU A 17 -15.88 4.57 15.88
CA LEU A 17 -15.02 4.76 14.73
C LEU A 17 -15.81 4.25 13.51
N ALA A 18 -16.59 5.14 12.90
CA ALA A 18 -17.10 4.93 11.56
C ALA A 18 -15.87 4.78 10.67
N GLY A 19 -15.56 3.55 10.29
CA GLY A 19 -14.47 3.26 9.35
C GLY A 19 -14.76 3.99 8.06
N CYS A 20 -14.04 5.08 7.82
CA CYS A 20 -14.07 5.76 6.54
C CYS A 20 -13.71 4.75 5.46
N SER A 21 -14.66 4.46 4.57
CA SER A 21 -14.35 3.73 3.34
C SER A 21 -13.44 4.63 2.52
N THR A 22 -12.21 4.21 2.32
CA THR A 22 -11.18 4.97 1.62
C THR A 22 -11.18 4.70 0.10
N ALA A 23 -12.10 3.85 -0.38
CA ALA A 23 -12.36 3.71 -1.81
C ALA A 23 -12.62 5.09 -2.43
N PRO A 24 -12.14 5.34 -3.66
CA PRO A 24 -12.48 6.59 -4.34
C PRO A 24 -14.00 6.76 -4.38
N PRO A 25 -14.55 7.77 -3.70
CA PRO A 25 -16.00 7.82 -3.39
C PRO A 25 -16.85 8.12 -4.63
N THR A 26 -16.29 8.78 -5.63
CA THR A 26 -16.99 9.17 -6.85
C THR A 26 -16.42 8.49 -8.10
N ALA A 27 -17.21 8.47 -9.18
CA ALA A 27 -16.74 7.99 -10.47
C ALA A 27 -15.56 8.84 -11.00
N GLY A 28 -15.57 10.16 -10.73
CA GLY A 28 -14.48 11.05 -11.10
C GLY A 28 -13.18 10.71 -10.38
N ASP A 29 -13.24 10.44 -9.07
CA ASP A 29 -12.06 10.04 -8.29
C ASP A 29 -11.49 8.71 -8.76
N ARG A 30 -12.35 7.77 -9.17
CA ARG A 30 -11.91 6.48 -9.75
C ARG A 30 -11.20 6.69 -11.08
N THR A 31 -11.73 7.54 -11.95
CA THR A 31 -11.09 7.88 -13.23
C THR A 31 -9.72 8.52 -13.00
N ALA A 32 -9.64 9.52 -12.12
CA ALA A 32 -8.39 10.18 -11.79
C ALA A 32 -7.34 9.20 -11.22
N MET A 33 -7.76 8.26 -10.36
CA MET A 33 -6.88 7.23 -9.82
C MET A 33 -6.36 6.27 -10.90
N LEU A 34 -7.20 5.89 -11.86
CA LEU A 34 -6.80 5.04 -13.00
C LEU A 34 -5.83 5.76 -13.92
N GLU A 35 -6.08 7.03 -14.22
CA GLU A 35 -5.18 7.87 -15.02
C GLU A 35 -3.82 8.02 -14.34
N LEU A 36 -3.81 8.31 -13.03
CA LEU A 36 -2.60 8.41 -12.24
C LEU A 36 -1.82 7.08 -12.22
N ALA A 37 -2.49 5.95 -11.99
CA ALA A 37 -1.86 4.64 -12.00
C ALA A 37 -1.27 4.32 -13.38
N THR A 38 -1.98 4.66 -14.46
CA THR A 38 -1.50 4.46 -15.83
C THR A 38 -0.27 5.32 -16.13
N ALA A 39 -0.28 6.59 -15.74
CA ALA A 39 0.85 7.48 -15.90
C ALA A 39 2.07 6.98 -15.10
N THR A 40 1.84 6.59 -13.84
CA THR A 40 2.87 6.05 -12.96
C THR A 40 3.54 4.79 -13.54
N MET A 41 2.76 3.85 -14.07
CA MET A 41 3.32 2.65 -14.70
C MET A 41 4.22 3.01 -15.88
N LYS A 42 3.80 3.96 -16.73
CA LYS A 42 4.62 4.45 -17.85
C LYS A 42 5.90 5.13 -17.39
N ASP A 43 5.84 5.87 -16.28
CA ASP A 43 7.02 6.53 -15.71
C ASP A 43 8.01 5.49 -15.18
N MET A 44 7.52 4.47 -14.48
CA MET A 44 8.34 3.36 -14.00
C MET A 44 8.99 2.58 -15.17
N ASP A 45 8.22 2.28 -16.22
CA ASP A 45 8.72 1.56 -17.40
C ASP A 45 9.71 2.42 -18.22
N ARG A 46 9.62 3.75 -18.14
CA ARG A 46 10.60 4.66 -18.75
C ARG A 46 11.93 4.66 -18.00
N GLU A 47 11.91 4.53 -16.66
CA GLU A 47 13.10 4.44 -15.81
C GLU A 47 13.77 3.07 -15.91
N ASP A 48 12.99 2.01 -15.98
CA ASP A 48 13.46 0.63 -16.15
C ASP A 48 12.58 -0.12 -17.15
N PRO A 49 12.97 -0.12 -18.45
CA PRO A 49 12.26 -0.83 -19.49
C PRO A 49 12.10 -2.32 -19.15
N GLY A 50 10.83 -2.76 -19.08
CA GLY A 50 10.48 -4.13 -18.70
C GLY A 50 9.65 -4.23 -17.42
N VAL A 51 9.49 -3.14 -16.66
CA VAL A 51 8.64 -3.10 -15.45
C VAL A 51 7.19 -3.42 -15.80
N GLU A 52 6.64 -2.77 -16.85
CA GLU A 52 5.27 -3.05 -17.27
C GLU A 52 5.12 -4.49 -17.77
N ALA A 53 6.08 -4.98 -18.54
CA ALA A 53 6.09 -6.37 -19.02
C ALA A 53 6.18 -7.36 -17.85
N PHE A 54 6.99 -7.07 -16.84
CA PHE A 54 7.08 -7.88 -15.62
C PHE A 54 5.76 -7.89 -14.84
N ALA A 55 5.12 -6.72 -14.67
CA ALA A 55 3.82 -6.63 -14.01
C ALA A 55 2.74 -7.44 -14.75
N ARG A 56 2.74 -7.38 -16.07
CA ARG A 56 1.79 -8.13 -16.94
C ARG A 56 2.07 -9.64 -17.00
N LYS A 57 3.30 -10.08 -16.70
CA LYS A 57 3.66 -11.49 -16.63
C LYS A 57 3.06 -12.17 -15.39
N GLY A 58 2.85 -11.43 -14.32
CA GLY A 58 2.13 -11.92 -13.14
C GLY A 58 0.65 -12.17 -13.44
N TYR A 59 0.00 -12.95 -12.58
CA TYR A 59 -1.44 -13.16 -12.66
C TYR A 59 -2.23 -11.85 -12.43
N GLY A 60 -1.66 -10.97 -11.60
CA GLY A 60 -2.19 -9.65 -11.33
C GLY A 60 -1.14 -8.77 -10.66
N TYR A 61 -1.48 -7.51 -10.47
CA TYR A 61 -0.62 -6.58 -9.74
C TYR A 61 -1.43 -5.50 -9.04
N ALA A 62 -0.87 -4.93 -7.98
CA ALA A 62 -1.37 -3.72 -7.32
C ALA A 62 -0.35 -2.60 -7.51
N LEU A 63 -0.80 -1.44 -7.96
CA LEU A 63 0.04 -0.25 -8.13
C LEU A 63 -0.45 0.86 -7.22
N PHE A 64 0.41 1.29 -6.31
CA PHE A 64 0.24 2.44 -5.43
C PHE A 64 1.07 3.59 -5.97
N PRO A 65 0.47 4.56 -6.69
CA PRO A 65 1.21 5.65 -7.34
C PRO A 65 2.01 6.49 -6.35
N GLU A 66 1.45 6.69 -5.16
CA GLU A 66 2.11 7.40 -4.08
C GLU A 66 1.75 6.79 -2.73
N VAL A 67 2.77 6.44 -1.97
CA VAL A 67 2.69 6.06 -0.57
C VAL A 67 3.45 7.11 0.21
N ALA A 68 2.74 7.87 1.04
CA ALA A 68 3.34 8.86 1.92
C ALA A 68 3.69 8.20 3.26
N LYS A 69 4.94 8.40 3.71
CA LYS A 69 5.46 7.90 4.99
C LYS A 69 5.99 9.06 5.82
N GLY A 70 5.59 9.12 7.08
CA GLY A 70 6.06 10.17 7.99
C GLY A 70 5.89 9.81 9.45
N GLY A 71 6.60 10.54 10.32
CA GLY A 71 6.55 10.38 11.76
C GLY A 71 7.81 10.88 12.45
N LEU A 72 7.77 10.97 13.80
CA LEU A 72 8.94 11.30 14.62
C LEU A 72 9.34 10.11 15.50
N VAL A 73 8.50 9.73 16.46
CA VAL A 73 8.71 8.57 17.34
C VAL A 73 7.78 7.43 16.95
N PHE A 74 6.56 7.79 16.56
CA PHE A 74 5.60 6.92 15.92
C PHE A 74 5.42 7.41 14.49
N GLY A 75 5.57 6.53 13.55
CA GLY A 75 5.41 6.81 12.13
C GLY A 75 4.34 5.93 11.52
N GLY A 76 3.90 6.33 10.36
CA GLY A 76 2.99 5.55 9.54
C GLY A 76 3.22 5.81 8.06
N ALA A 77 2.78 4.88 7.23
CA ALA A 77 2.65 5.10 5.81
C ALA A 77 1.19 4.85 5.40
N TYR A 78 0.77 5.59 4.39
CA TYR A 78 -0.54 5.47 3.79
C TYR A 78 -0.44 5.67 2.28
N GLY A 79 -1.12 4.81 1.54
CA GLY A 79 -1.22 4.91 0.09
C GLY A 79 -2.52 4.32 -0.43
N ARG A 80 -2.95 4.78 -1.59
CA ARG A 80 -4.06 4.20 -2.35
C ARG A 80 -3.55 3.65 -3.66
N GLY A 81 -4.07 2.49 -4.05
CA GLY A 81 -3.66 1.82 -5.27
C GLY A 81 -4.81 1.25 -6.07
N VAL A 82 -4.48 0.86 -7.28
CA VAL A 82 -5.36 0.14 -8.20
C VAL A 82 -4.89 -1.30 -8.29
N VAL A 83 -5.81 -2.24 -8.21
CA VAL A 83 -5.54 -3.67 -8.33
C VAL A 83 -6.02 -4.17 -9.68
N TYR A 84 -5.11 -4.82 -10.40
CA TYR A 84 -5.36 -5.40 -11.70
C TYR A 84 -5.27 -6.93 -11.61
N GLU A 85 -6.19 -7.61 -12.27
CA GLU A 85 -6.22 -9.05 -12.45
C GLU A 85 -6.31 -9.35 -13.93
N GLN A 86 -5.34 -10.05 -14.48
CA GLN A 86 -5.25 -10.38 -15.92
C GLN A 86 -5.47 -9.15 -16.84
N GLY A 87 -4.88 -8.03 -16.47
CA GLY A 87 -4.96 -6.78 -17.22
C GLY A 87 -6.26 -5.99 -17.07
N GLN A 88 -7.22 -6.47 -16.27
CA GLN A 88 -8.47 -5.78 -15.98
C GLN A 88 -8.45 -5.20 -14.56
N VAL A 89 -9.09 -4.05 -14.38
CA VAL A 89 -9.24 -3.46 -13.04
C VAL A 89 -10.17 -4.33 -12.19
N ALA A 90 -9.62 -4.98 -11.18
CA ALA A 90 -10.35 -5.78 -10.21
C ALA A 90 -10.93 -4.93 -9.07
N GLY A 91 -10.26 -3.84 -8.72
CA GLY A 91 -10.67 -2.97 -7.63
C GLY A 91 -9.57 -1.99 -7.22
N TYR A 92 -9.68 -1.53 -6.00
CA TYR A 92 -8.75 -0.59 -5.36
C TYR A 92 -8.18 -1.21 -4.09
N ALA A 93 -7.10 -0.65 -3.59
CA ALA A 93 -6.55 -1.07 -2.30
C ALA A 93 -6.02 0.13 -1.52
N ASP A 94 -6.19 0.08 -0.20
CA ASP A 94 -5.49 0.95 0.73
C ASP A 94 -4.30 0.20 1.30
N LEU A 95 -3.17 0.91 1.39
CA LEU A 95 -1.97 0.50 2.08
C LEU A 95 -1.87 1.31 3.36
N THR A 96 -1.69 0.64 4.49
CA THR A 96 -1.36 1.26 5.77
C THR A 96 -0.18 0.53 6.39
N GLN A 97 0.72 1.28 6.99
CA GLN A 97 1.88 0.72 7.70
C GLN A 97 2.08 1.50 8.98
N GLY A 98 2.21 0.79 10.10
CA GLY A 98 2.70 1.35 11.35
C GLY A 98 4.20 1.19 11.44
N SER A 99 4.93 2.21 11.88
CA SER A 99 6.34 2.11 12.19
C SER A 99 6.63 2.72 13.56
N PHE A 100 7.56 2.08 14.29
CA PHE A 100 8.07 2.56 15.56
C PHE A 100 9.57 2.83 15.40
N GLY A 101 10.00 4.05 15.72
CA GLY A 101 11.42 4.42 15.65
C GLY A 101 11.62 5.91 15.44
N LEU A 102 12.84 6.38 15.70
CA LEU A 102 13.23 7.76 15.44
C LEU A 102 13.40 7.97 13.93
N GLN A 103 12.31 8.39 13.28
CA GLN A 103 12.30 8.76 11.86
C GLN A 103 11.91 10.22 11.77
N ALA A 104 12.89 11.10 11.62
CA ALA A 104 12.63 12.51 11.37
C ALA A 104 12.51 12.74 9.86
N GLY A 105 11.34 13.15 9.40
CA GLY A 105 11.11 13.51 8.00
C GLY A 105 9.89 12.83 7.37
N GLY A 106 9.52 13.36 6.20
CA GLY A 106 8.53 12.78 5.30
C GLY A 106 9.23 12.12 4.11
N GLN A 107 8.73 10.99 3.68
CA GLN A 107 9.17 10.27 2.48
C GLN A 107 7.95 9.92 1.65
N SER A 108 8.10 9.87 0.34
CA SER A 108 7.09 9.28 -0.52
C SER A 108 7.73 8.39 -1.57
N TYR A 109 6.98 7.37 -1.96
CA TYR A 109 7.43 6.38 -2.94
C TYR A 109 6.24 5.81 -3.70
N THR A 110 6.50 5.29 -4.89
CA THR A 110 5.57 4.41 -5.62
C THR A 110 5.86 2.98 -5.23
N GLU A 111 4.82 2.17 -5.08
CA GLU A 111 4.97 0.73 -4.83
C GLU A 111 4.19 -0.08 -5.85
N LEU A 112 4.87 -1.01 -6.51
CA LEU A 112 4.30 -1.99 -7.42
C LEU A 112 4.45 -3.37 -6.79
N ILE A 113 3.33 -4.04 -6.55
CA ILE A 113 3.27 -5.42 -6.03
C ILE A 113 2.75 -6.30 -7.16
N VAL A 114 3.54 -7.29 -7.56
CA VAL A 114 3.17 -8.25 -8.61
C VAL A 114 2.87 -9.60 -7.97
N PHE A 115 1.75 -10.20 -8.33
CA PHE A 115 1.31 -11.51 -7.85
C PHE A 115 1.59 -12.56 -8.91
N GLU A 116 2.36 -13.59 -8.55
CA GLU A 116 2.79 -14.64 -9.46
C GLU A 116 1.61 -15.45 -9.98
N ASP A 117 0.69 -15.78 -9.09
CA ASP A 117 -0.46 -16.63 -9.35
C ASP A 117 -1.77 -16.12 -8.72
N LYS A 118 -2.88 -16.81 -9.03
CA LYS A 118 -4.18 -16.49 -8.48
C LYS A 118 -4.22 -16.60 -6.96
N ALA A 119 -3.53 -17.58 -6.39
CA ALA A 119 -3.55 -17.81 -4.95
C ALA A 119 -2.90 -16.65 -4.19
N ALA A 120 -1.80 -16.08 -4.72
CA ALA A 120 -1.16 -14.88 -4.16
C ALA A 120 -2.10 -13.66 -4.22
N LEU A 121 -2.76 -13.43 -5.36
CA LEU A 121 -3.73 -12.34 -5.50
C LEU A 121 -4.96 -12.54 -4.60
N ASP A 122 -5.48 -13.75 -4.48
CA ASP A 122 -6.63 -14.04 -3.61
C ASP A 122 -6.27 -13.83 -2.13
N ARG A 123 -5.07 -14.21 -1.71
CA ARG A 123 -4.57 -13.88 -0.37
C ARG A 123 -4.57 -12.37 -0.15
N PHE A 124 -4.04 -11.60 -1.09
CA PHE A 124 -4.04 -10.13 -1.01
C PHE A 124 -5.47 -9.56 -0.91
N LYS A 125 -6.44 -10.12 -1.62
CA LYS A 125 -7.85 -9.68 -1.60
C LYS A 125 -8.59 -10.08 -0.31
N SER A 126 -8.16 -11.13 0.38
CA SER A 126 -8.93 -11.77 1.47
C SER A 126 -8.83 -11.04 2.81
N GLY A 127 -7.93 -10.10 2.98
CA GLY A 127 -7.81 -9.39 4.27
C GLY A 127 -6.44 -8.77 4.51
N PRO A 128 -6.19 -8.26 5.70
CA PRO A 128 -4.93 -7.65 6.04
C PRO A 128 -3.82 -8.72 5.99
N ILE A 129 -3.12 -8.74 4.89
CA ILE A 129 -1.94 -9.59 4.71
C ILE A 129 -0.72 -8.76 5.01
N ASP A 130 0.17 -9.32 5.78
CA ASP A 130 1.55 -8.88 5.85
C ASP A 130 2.28 -9.41 4.60
N VAL A 131 2.08 -8.73 3.47
CA VAL A 131 2.73 -9.09 2.19
C VAL A 131 4.23 -8.94 2.29
N ALA A 132 4.69 -8.11 3.21
CA ALA A 132 6.07 -7.70 3.29
C ALA A 132 6.93 -8.53 4.26
N ALA A 133 6.35 -9.41 5.06
CA ALA A 133 7.15 -10.21 5.99
C ALA A 133 8.18 -11.11 5.26
N ASP A 134 7.87 -11.51 4.03
CA ASP A 134 8.70 -12.44 3.25
C ASP A 134 9.22 -11.85 1.94
N ALA A 135 8.69 -10.73 1.44
CA ALA A 135 9.07 -10.14 0.16
C ALA A 135 10.18 -9.09 0.34
N THR A 136 11.30 -9.30 -0.31
CA THR A 136 12.36 -8.28 -0.44
C THR A 136 11.96 -7.29 -1.52
N ALA A 137 11.74 -6.02 -1.16
CA ALA A 137 11.49 -4.96 -2.13
C ALA A 137 12.75 -4.65 -2.93
N VAL A 138 12.60 -4.53 -4.24
CA VAL A 138 13.65 -4.06 -5.14
C VAL A 138 13.44 -2.57 -5.39
N ILE A 139 14.48 -1.76 -5.15
CA ILE A 139 14.43 -0.34 -5.51
C ILE A 139 14.52 -0.22 -7.03
N LEU A 140 13.63 0.58 -7.61
CA LEU A 140 13.60 0.83 -9.05
C LEU A 140 14.87 1.56 -9.49
N THR A 141 15.66 0.87 -10.26
CA THR A 141 16.83 1.35 -10.99
C THR A 141 16.89 0.55 -12.29
N THR A 142 17.68 0.96 -13.25
CA THR A 142 17.85 0.20 -14.49
C THR A 142 18.19 -1.26 -14.23
N GLY A 143 17.36 -2.18 -14.71
CA GLY A 143 17.48 -3.62 -14.49
C GLY A 143 16.79 -4.17 -13.25
N ALA A 144 16.02 -3.34 -12.51
CA ALA A 144 15.27 -3.76 -11.34
C ALA A 144 14.24 -4.86 -11.68
N ALA A 145 13.49 -4.69 -12.77
CA ALA A 145 12.50 -5.67 -13.22
C ALA A 145 13.13 -7.03 -13.55
N ALA A 146 14.34 -7.04 -14.15
CA ALA A 146 15.06 -8.25 -14.45
C ALA A 146 15.57 -8.97 -13.19
N ASN A 147 15.79 -8.24 -12.11
CA ASN A 147 16.28 -8.74 -10.83
C ASN A 147 15.16 -9.07 -9.84
N ALA A 148 13.93 -8.58 -10.08
CA ALA A 148 12.79 -8.88 -9.23
C ALA A 148 12.51 -10.39 -9.20
N ARG A 149 12.23 -10.92 -8.02
CA ARG A 149 11.94 -12.35 -7.80
C ARG A 149 10.67 -12.48 -6.99
N PHE A 150 9.91 -13.51 -7.31
CA PHE A 150 8.76 -13.88 -6.50
C PHE A 150 9.23 -14.62 -5.23
N VAL A 151 8.81 -14.13 -4.08
CA VAL A 151 8.99 -14.75 -2.78
C VAL A 151 7.61 -14.90 -2.16
N GLY A 152 7.22 -16.11 -1.80
CA GLY A 152 5.84 -16.37 -1.36
C GLY A 152 4.76 -16.07 -2.41
N GLY A 153 5.13 -16.04 -3.71
CA GLY A 153 4.23 -15.69 -4.81
C GLY A 153 4.08 -14.18 -5.05
N VAL A 154 4.91 -13.34 -4.41
CA VAL A 154 4.84 -11.88 -4.51
C VAL A 154 6.21 -11.29 -4.85
N ALA A 155 6.25 -10.31 -5.75
CA ALA A 155 7.42 -9.48 -6.00
C ALA A 155 7.05 -8.00 -5.78
N VAL A 156 7.95 -7.24 -5.15
CA VAL A 156 7.72 -5.82 -4.83
C VAL A 156 8.81 -4.97 -5.47
N ILE A 157 8.39 -3.92 -6.19
CA ILE A 157 9.29 -2.91 -6.76
C ILE A 157 8.89 -1.55 -6.18
N VAL A 158 9.86 -0.83 -5.62
CA VAL A 158 9.66 0.48 -4.99
C VAL A 158 10.41 1.55 -5.76
N ARG A 159 9.74 2.63 -6.14
CA ARG A 159 10.32 3.81 -6.77
C ARG A 159 10.30 4.97 -5.78
N PRO A 160 11.44 5.44 -5.28
CA PRO A 160 11.51 6.64 -4.46
C PRO A 160 11.01 7.88 -5.21
N LEU A 161 10.16 8.70 -4.58
CA LEU A 161 9.67 9.96 -5.14
C LEU A 161 10.29 11.17 -4.43
N ALA A 162 10.26 11.17 -3.10
CA ALA A 162 10.81 12.26 -2.30
C ALA A 162 11.31 11.77 -0.94
N GLY A 163 12.27 12.52 -0.38
CA GLY A 163 12.92 12.18 0.89
C GLY A 163 14.10 11.22 0.71
N ALA A 164 14.94 11.12 1.75
CA ALA A 164 16.06 10.18 1.73
C ALA A 164 15.57 8.78 2.09
N MET A 165 15.42 7.92 1.10
CA MET A 165 15.20 6.49 1.33
C MET A 165 16.56 5.79 1.35
N ALA A 166 17.11 5.57 2.53
CA ALA A 166 18.32 4.77 2.70
C ALA A 166 18.02 3.26 2.61
N GLU A 167 16.77 2.87 2.80
CA GLU A 167 16.35 1.48 2.87
C GLU A 167 14.89 1.35 2.40
N ALA A 168 14.65 0.46 1.42
CA ALA A 168 13.30 0.08 1.03
C ALA A 168 12.73 -0.91 2.07
N SER A 169 12.56 -0.45 3.31
CA SER A 169 11.90 -1.25 4.32
C SER A 169 10.38 -1.18 4.11
N VAL A 170 9.85 -2.10 3.37
CA VAL A 170 8.44 -2.47 3.38
C VAL A 170 8.20 -3.34 4.63
N GLY A 171 8.26 -2.73 5.83
CA GLY A 171 7.89 -3.42 7.06
C GLY A 171 6.40 -3.73 7.08
N ALA A 172 5.91 -4.43 8.10
CA ALA A 172 4.53 -4.89 8.27
C ALA A 172 3.46 -3.95 7.65
N GLN A 173 3.19 -4.14 6.36
CA GLN A 173 2.18 -3.40 5.60
C GLN A 173 0.85 -4.15 5.68
N GLN A 174 -0.21 -3.42 5.93
CA GLN A 174 -1.57 -3.94 5.89
C GLN A 174 -2.29 -3.40 4.67
N PHE A 175 -2.90 -4.29 3.92
CA PHE A 175 -3.65 -3.95 2.72
C PHE A 175 -5.14 -4.22 2.93
N LYS A 176 -5.98 -3.29 2.49
CA LYS A 176 -7.43 -3.45 2.47
C LYS A 176 -7.90 -3.38 1.02
N PHE A 177 -8.33 -4.51 0.47
CA PHE A 177 -8.90 -4.57 -0.86
C PHE A 177 -10.36 -4.09 -0.87
N ILE A 178 -10.72 -3.36 -1.92
CA ILE A 178 -12.05 -2.80 -2.16
C ILE A 178 -12.43 -3.16 -3.59
N PRO A 179 -13.37 -4.08 -3.80
CA PRO A 179 -13.78 -4.48 -5.15
C PRO A 179 -14.39 -3.31 -5.93
N LYS A 180 -14.31 -3.40 -7.27
CA LYS A 180 -14.85 -2.41 -8.21
C LYS A 180 -16.37 -2.33 -8.13
#